data_248ba3f43ddea1d1b7439bc08c9942d6
#
_entry.id   248ba3f43ddea1d1b7439bc08c9942d6
#
_cell.length_a   1.000
_cell.length_b   1.000
_cell.length_c   1.000
_cell.angle_alpha   90.00
_cell.angle_beta   90.00
_cell.angle_gamma   90.00
#
_symmetry.space_group_name_H-M   'P 1'
#
loop_
_entity.id
_entity.type
_entity.pdbx_description
1 polymer ?
#
loop_
_entity_poly.entity_id
_entity_poly.type
_entity_poly.pdbx_seq_one_letter_code
_entity_poly.pdbx_strand_id
1 'polypeptide(L)'
;MLLRTFAKSRALEDTKDRDRSIDAIRALCLSLVVLGHTVMGMVYWGDSQIVLGNLLAIDSRLHWVTWIFQIMPVFFIAGGAANSLSMKSKEIPYSLWLWKRISRLLSPTLTYLAIMLSVGWVLGNFFSDAFMQIYLLMVTQLLWFLGVYIICTALFPVMLRLPRLGSVIGLLLAVIVVDIARFQWNETIGILNFLFVWLLIMVLGTLFVAPLSNTLNLVFVVLLLAIELVLVNRDIYPVSLVGLPTEEFSNVAPPSVLIALHGMLFLFVLSLLKPLINRICEHTRVWAMVVSINAGAMTVYLWHIPMIMFVALSLYSLDVSPNTVLVANIVMPGDGFWPFTLLYWALALTCVYFFVQIIWPLEHVKLPVWDSLPTEHKVWWRTVLASTSVMLSGFGLLGLAGSGLFGFPGKLVSFAGFSYTNGFALMLFLAGLLTLKLSVADYSAKSPR
;
A
#
# COMPACT_ATOMS: atom_id res chain seq x y z
N MET A 1 -24.09 -2.80 -10.57
CA MET A 1 -24.75 -3.85 -11.32
C MET A 1 -23.76 -4.67 -12.15
N LEU A 2 -22.81 -4.07 -12.85
CA LEU A 2 -21.77 -4.78 -13.64
C LEU A 2 -20.87 -5.72 -12.83
N LEU A 3 -20.42 -5.35 -11.63
CA LEU A 3 -19.66 -6.24 -10.74
C LEU A 3 -20.50 -7.45 -10.23
N ARG A 4 -21.83 -7.31 -10.16
CA ARG A 4 -22.71 -8.42 -9.76
C ARG A 4 -22.86 -9.50 -10.84
N THR A 5 -22.78 -9.15 -12.11
CA THR A 5 -23.01 -10.10 -13.22
C THR A 5 -21.73 -10.84 -13.62
N PHE A 6 -20.57 -10.17 -13.59
CA PHE A 6 -19.29 -10.80 -13.88
C PHE A 6 -18.75 -11.69 -12.76
N ALA A 7 -19.07 -11.39 -11.49
CA ALA A 7 -18.60 -12.15 -10.35
C ALA A 7 -19.30 -13.51 -10.18
N LYS A 8 -20.52 -13.69 -10.70
CA LYS A 8 -21.37 -14.80 -10.25
C LYS A 8 -21.15 -16.14 -10.92
N SER A 9 -20.62 -16.25 -12.12
CA SER A 9 -20.47 -17.56 -12.76
C SER A 9 -19.04 -17.96 -13.11
N ARG A 10 -18.24 -17.10 -13.75
CA ARG A 10 -16.86 -17.44 -14.12
C ARG A 10 -15.85 -17.28 -12.97
N ALA A 11 -15.99 -16.23 -12.17
CA ALA A 11 -15.04 -15.99 -11.07
C ALA A 11 -15.09 -17.05 -9.97
N LEU A 12 -16.23 -17.71 -9.77
CA LEU A 12 -16.38 -18.81 -8.80
C LEU A 12 -15.75 -20.11 -9.31
N GLU A 13 -15.75 -20.37 -10.60
CA GLU A 13 -15.11 -21.54 -11.20
C GLU A 13 -13.60 -21.40 -11.29
N ASP A 14 -13.10 -20.23 -11.68
CA ASP A 14 -11.66 -19.91 -11.81
C ASP A 14 -10.92 -19.82 -10.44
N THR A 15 -11.65 -19.87 -9.33
CA THR A 15 -11.09 -19.69 -7.99
C THR A 15 -11.10 -20.96 -7.13
N LYS A 16 -11.49 -22.12 -7.67
CA LYS A 16 -11.57 -23.40 -6.93
C LYS A 16 -10.24 -23.82 -6.31
N ASP A 17 -9.13 -23.54 -6.99
CA ASP A 17 -7.78 -23.95 -6.57
C ASP A 17 -7.01 -22.87 -5.80
N ARG A 18 -7.66 -21.74 -5.44
CA ARG A 18 -7.01 -20.66 -4.70
C ARG A 18 -7.11 -20.88 -3.19
N ASP A 19 -6.06 -20.48 -2.46
CA ASP A 19 -6.13 -20.36 -1.01
C ASP A 19 -7.06 -19.18 -0.65
N ARG A 20 -8.29 -19.52 -0.24
CA ARG A 20 -9.35 -18.54 0.05
C ARG A 20 -8.98 -17.62 1.19
N SER A 21 -8.15 -18.08 2.14
CA SER A 21 -7.73 -17.27 3.27
C SER A 21 -6.86 -16.08 2.83
N ILE A 22 -5.97 -16.27 1.84
CA ILE A 22 -5.12 -15.20 1.32
C ILE A 22 -5.97 -14.11 0.64
N ASP A 23 -6.93 -14.51 -0.19
CA ASP A 23 -7.81 -13.56 -0.89
C ASP A 23 -8.73 -12.84 0.10
N ALA A 24 -9.23 -13.54 1.14
CA ALA A 24 -10.04 -12.92 2.20
C ALA A 24 -9.25 -11.90 3.01
N ILE A 25 -8.02 -12.24 3.41
CA ILE A 25 -7.13 -11.32 4.13
C ILE A 25 -6.88 -10.06 3.30
N ARG A 26 -6.57 -10.19 2.01
CA ARG A 26 -6.34 -9.02 1.14
C ARG A 26 -7.57 -8.13 1.01
N ALA A 27 -8.75 -8.72 0.84
CA ALA A 27 -10.01 -7.97 0.77
C ALA A 27 -10.32 -7.25 2.09
N LEU A 28 -10.10 -7.92 3.23
CA LEU A 28 -10.27 -7.32 4.55
C LEU A 28 -9.30 -6.16 4.76
N CYS A 29 -8.01 -6.35 4.47
CA CYS A 29 -7.01 -5.29 4.59
C CYS A 29 -7.38 -4.06 3.77
N LEU A 30 -7.76 -4.24 2.50
CA LEU A 30 -8.17 -3.11 1.66
C LEU A 30 -9.37 -2.36 2.25
N SER A 31 -10.38 -3.09 2.73
CA SER A 31 -11.56 -2.49 3.37
C SER A 31 -11.19 -1.69 4.61
N LEU A 32 -10.28 -2.23 5.44
CA LEU A 32 -9.78 -1.55 6.64
C LEU A 32 -8.89 -0.33 6.31
N VAL A 33 -8.12 -0.36 5.22
CA VAL A 33 -7.38 0.83 4.75
C VAL A 33 -8.34 1.97 4.40
N VAL A 34 -9.33 1.69 3.57
CA VAL A 34 -10.32 2.69 3.16
C VAL A 34 -11.06 3.25 4.36
N LEU A 35 -11.55 2.36 5.23
CA LEU A 35 -12.24 2.75 6.46
C LEU A 35 -11.33 3.58 7.37
N GLY A 36 -10.09 3.14 7.60
CA GLY A 36 -9.12 3.83 8.45
C GLY A 36 -8.83 5.24 7.97
N HIS A 37 -8.53 5.42 6.68
CA HIS A 37 -8.28 6.76 6.12
C HIS A 37 -9.54 7.64 6.16
N THR A 38 -10.74 7.06 5.97
CA THR A 38 -11.99 7.82 6.08
C THR A 38 -12.25 8.28 7.52
N VAL A 39 -12.02 7.39 8.49
CA VAL A 39 -12.30 7.65 9.92
C VAL A 39 -11.27 8.57 10.56
N MET A 40 -9.99 8.39 10.22
CA MET A 40 -8.91 9.20 10.80
C MET A 40 -8.86 10.62 10.26
N GLY A 41 -9.33 10.86 9.03
CA GLY A 41 -9.25 12.17 8.39
C GLY A 41 -10.20 13.17 9.02
N MET A 42 -9.67 14.31 9.47
CA MET A 42 -10.42 15.49 9.92
C MET A 42 -10.11 16.66 9.02
N VAL A 43 -11.06 17.57 8.89
CA VAL A 43 -10.90 18.78 8.09
C VAL A 43 -11.39 19.96 8.92
N TYR A 44 -10.63 21.05 8.89
CA TYR A 44 -11.05 22.37 9.35
C TYR A 44 -11.01 23.32 8.15
N TRP A 45 -12.03 24.15 8.01
CA TRP A 45 -12.01 25.30 7.13
C TRP A 45 -12.61 26.53 7.83
N GLY A 46 -11.87 27.58 7.80
CA GLY A 46 -12.20 28.88 8.39
C GLY A 46 -11.08 29.87 8.06
N ASP A 47 -11.35 31.16 8.22
CA ASP A 47 -10.36 32.23 7.98
C ASP A 47 -9.61 32.11 6.64
N SER A 48 -10.31 31.66 5.58
CA SER A 48 -9.74 31.38 4.24
C SER A 48 -8.67 30.28 4.22
N GLN A 49 -8.64 29.42 5.22
CA GLN A 49 -7.69 28.29 5.30
C GLN A 49 -8.43 26.95 5.35
N ILE A 50 -7.84 25.95 4.72
CA ILE A 50 -8.22 24.54 4.87
C ILE A 50 -7.08 23.83 5.56
N VAL A 51 -7.34 23.23 6.71
CA VAL A 51 -6.35 22.48 7.49
C VAL A 51 -6.83 21.03 7.63
N LEU A 52 -5.94 20.11 7.32
CA LEU A 52 -6.20 18.68 7.51
C LEU A 52 -5.69 18.26 8.87
N GLY A 53 -6.52 17.53 9.58
CA GLY A 53 -6.21 16.96 10.89
C GLY A 53 -6.31 15.44 10.90
N ASN A 54 -5.98 14.87 12.06
CA ASN A 54 -6.04 13.44 12.29
C ASN A 54 -6.73 13.17 13.64
N LEU A 55 -7.78 12.36 13.61
CA LEU A 55 -8.54 11.98 14.81
C LEU A 55 -7.64 11.34 15.90
N LEU A 56 -6.60 10.63 15.50
CA LEU A 56 -5.65 10.02 16.45
C LEU A 56 -4.79 11.05 17.19
N ALA A 57 -4.65 12.28 16.68
CA ALA A 57 -3.90 13.34 17.35
C ALA A 57 -4.67 13.96 18.52
N ILE A 58 -5.98 13.70 18.65
CA ILE A 58 -6.83 14.28 19.68
C ILE A 58 -6.63 13.60 21.04
N ASP A 59 -6.48 12.26 21.04
CA ASP A 59 -6.43 11.46 22.26
C ASP A 59 -5.41 10.32 22.12
N SER A 60 -4.39 10.33 22.97
CA SER A 60 -3.34 9.30 22.97
C SER A 60 -3.86 7.89 23.26
N ARG A 61 -5.03 7.75 23.90
CA ARG A 61 -5.68 6.44 24.09
C ARG A 61 -6.08 5.79 22.78
N LEU A 62 -6.34 6.57 21.75
CA LEU A 62 -6.64 6.07 20.40
C LEU A 62 -5.42 5.45 19.72
N HIS A 63 -4.20 5.73 20.21
CA HIS A 63 -2.98 5.12 19.64
C HIS A 63 -2.99 3.59 19.76
N TRP A 64 -3.61 3.01 20.81
CA TRP A 64 -3.77 1.57 20.94
C TRP A 64 -4.67 0.94 19.87
N VAL A 65 -5.58 1.71 19.28
CA VAL A 65 -6.41 1.26 18.15
C VAL A 65 -5.56 0.96 16.93
N THR A 66 -4.42 1.67 16.77
CA THR A 66 -3.49 1.44 15.67
C THR A 66 -2.89 0.04 15.66
N TRP A 67 -2.82 -0.65 16.80
CA TRP A 67 -2.32 -2.02 16.92
C TRP A 67 -3.22 -3.03 16.18
N ILE A 68 -4.49 -2.76 16.08
CA ILE A 68 -5.44 -3.59 15.31
C ILE A 68 -5.46 -3.15 13.83
N PHE A 69 -5.36 -1.84 13.59
CA PHE A 69 -5.51 -1.25 12.27
C PHE A 69 -4.19 -1.06 11.50
N GLN A 70 -3.05 -1.43 12.07
CA GLN A 70 -1.78 -1.46 11.34
C GLN A 70 -1.71 -2.69 10.42
N ILE A 71 -2.49 -2.64 9.36
CA ILE A 71 -2.73 -3.77 8.45
C ILE A 71 -1.70 -3.89 7.30
N MET A 72 -0.77 -2.94 7.20
CA MET A 72 0.27 -2.99 6.16
C MET A 72 1.11 -4.28 6.23
N PRO A 73 1.57 -4.74 7.43
CA PRO A 73 2.23 -6.04 7.56
C PRO A 73 1.41 -7.20 7.01
N VAL A 74 0.08 -7.18 7.22
CA VAL A 74 -0.83 -8.23 6.78
C VAL A 74 -0.89 -8.31 5.25
N PHE A 75 -0.85 -7.17 4.56
CA PHE A 75 -0.73 -7.13 3.10
C PHE A 75 0.56 -7.78 2.59
N PHE A 76 1.69 -7.51 3.24
CA PHE A 76 2.97 -8.12 2.86
C PHE A 76 3.00 -9.61 3.14
N ILE A 77 2.42 -10.09 4.25
CA ILE A 77 2.23 -11.52 4.54
C ILE A 77 1.42 -12.18 3.42
N ALA A 78 0.25 -11.62 3.09
CA ALA A 78 -0.61 -12.15 2.02
C ALA A 78 0.08 -12.11 0.64
N GLY A 79 0.87 -11.05 0.38
CA GLY A 79 1.70 -10.91 -0.81
C GLY A 79 2.76 -11.99 -0.92
N GLY A 80 3.50 -12.23 0.16
CA GLY A 80 4.53 -13.27 0.25
C GLY A 80 3.95 -14.67 0.11
N ALA A 81 2.83 -14.96 0.76
CA ALA A 81 2.09 -16.21 0.62
C ALA A 81 1.66 -16.45 -0.84
N ALA A 82 1.05 -15.45 -1.47
CA ALA A 82 0.63 -15.54 -2.87
C ALA A 82 1.82 -15.67 -3.85
N ASN A 83 2.94 -14.98 -3.57
CA ASN A 83 4.18 -15.10 -4.35
C ASN A 83 4.76 -16.51 -4.25
N SER A 84 4.84 -17.07 -3.04
CA SER A 84 5.33 -18.41 -2.78
C SER A 84 4.51 -19.48 -3.53
N LEU A 85 3.18 -19.42 -3.46
CA LEU A 85 2.30 -20.36 -4.17
C LEU A 85 2.46 -20.27 -5.68
N SER A 86 2.54 -19.05 -6.25
CA SER A 86 2.65 -18.90 -7.68
C SER A 86 3.98 -19.34 -8.28
N MET A 87 5.06 -19.32 -7.48
CA MET A 87 6.37 -19.80 -7.91
C MET A 87 6.47 -21.34 -7.88
N LYS A 88 5.69 -21.98 -6.99
CA LYS A 88 5.64 -23.45 -6.91
C LYS A 88 4.84 -24.09 -8.04
N SER A 89 3.85 -23.38 -8.59
CA SER A 89 2.85 -23.98 -9.50
C SER A 89 3.30 -24.12 -10.94
N LYS A 90 4.32 -23.36 -11.41
CA LYS A 90 4.78 -23.39 -12.82
C LYS A 90 6.25 -22.97 -12.93
N GLU A 91 7.02 -23.70 -13.75
CA GLU A 91 8.36 -23.28 -14.17
C GLU A 91 8.30 -22.19 -15.26
N ILE A 92 7.83 -20.98 -14.90
CA ILE A 92 7.85 -19.84 -15.81
C ILE A 92 9.13 -19.02 -15.64
N PRO A 93 9.65 -18.41 -16.71
CA PRO A 93 10.80 -17.50 -16.59
C PRO A 93 10.51 -16.37 -15.61
N TYR A 94 11.51 -15.98 -14.82
CA TYR A 94 11.38 -14.92 -13.81
C TYR A 94 10.85 -13.60 -14.40
N SER A 95 11.34 -13.17 -15.57
CA SER A 95 10.88 -11.96 -16.24
C SER A 95 9.38 -12.00 -16.55
N LEU A 96 8.89 -13.15 -17.02
CA LEU A 96 7.47 -13.34 -17.31
C LEU A 96 6.62 -13.40 -16.03
N TRP A 97 7.13 -14.07 -14.97
CA TRP A 97 6.49 -14.09 -13.67
C TRP A 97 6.36 -12.67 -13.09
N LEU A 98 7.44 -11.90 -13.16
CA LEU A 98 7.48 -10.53 -12.65
C LEU A 98 6.53 -9.62 -13.47
N TRP A 99 6.57 -9.72 -14.80
CA TRP A 99 5.64 -9.00 -15.67
C TRP A 99 4.18 -9.26 -15.32
N LYS A 100 3.77 -10.51 -15.21
CA LYS A 100 2.38 -10.89 -14.91
C LYS A 100 1.89 -10.34 -13.56
N ARG A 101 2.80 -10.09 -12.62
CA ARG A 101 2.45 -9.55 -11.30
C ARG A 101 2.47 -8.03 -11.27
N ILE A 102 3.54 -7.45 -11.80
CA ILE A 102 3.81 -6.02 -11.64
C ILE A 102 2.98 -5.19 -12.64
N SER A 103 2.77 -5.65 -13.87
CA SER A 103 1.96 -4.93 -14.86
C SER A 103 0.54 -4.65 -14.37
N ARG A 104 -0.07 -5.57 -13.62
CA ARG A 104 -1.40 -5.40 -13.03
C ARG A 104 -1.48 -4.29 -11.98
N LEU A 105 -0.35 -3.93 -11.39
CA LEU A 105 -0.24 -2.86 -10.41
C LEU A 105 0.12 -1.55 -11.10
N LEU A 106 1.09 -1.57 -12.02
CA LEU A 106 1.62 -0.36 -12.64
C LEU A 106 0.71 0.23 -13.72
N SER A 107 -0.07 -0.60 -14.42
CA SER A 107 -0.97 -0.11 -15.48
C SER A 107 -2.07 0.83 -14.93
N PRO A 108 -2.85 0.46 -13.89
CA PRO A 108 -3.79 1.39 -13.26
C PRO A 108 -3.10 2.61 -12.66
N THR A 109 -1.89 2.44 -12.12
CA THR A 109 -1.12 3.56 -11.54
C THR A 109 -0.73 4.59 -12.59
N LEU A 110 -0.41 4.18 -13.82
CA LEU A 110 -0.14 5.10 -14.92
C LEU A 110 -1.37 5.96 -15.25
N THR A 111 -2.54 5.34 -15.37
CA THR A 111 -3.82 6.04 -15.61
C THR A 111 -4.12 7.00 -14.46
N TYR A 112 -3.92 6.55 -13.22
CA TYR A 112 -4.09 7.37 -12.02
C TYR A 112 -3.20 8.62 -12.04
N LEU A 113 -1.90 8.46 -12.29
CA LEU A 113 -0.95 9.58 -12.33
C LEU A 113 -1.28 10.57 -13.44
N ALA A 114 -1.67 10.09 -14.63
CA ALA A 114 -2.09 10.95 -15.74
C ALA A 114 -3.32 11.80 -15.38
N ILE A 115 -4.32 11.19 -14.75
CA ILE A 115 -5.52 11.91 -14.30
C ILE A 115 -5.18 12.88 -13.16
N MET A 116 -4.37 12.48 -12.17
CA MET A 116 -4.00 13.35 -11.05
C MET A 116 -3.17 14.57 -11.49
N LEU A 117 -2.31 14.42 -12.48
CA LEU A 117 -1.61 15.56 -13.09
C LEU A 117 -2.59 16.53 -13.77
N SER A 118 -3.57 16.01 -14.50
CA SER A 118 -4.60 16.81 -15.15
C SER A 118 -5.50 17.51 -14.13
N VAL A 119 -5.93 16.81 -13.10
CA VAL A 119 -6.72 17.36 -11.98
C VAL A 119 -5.92 18.43 -11.24
N GLY A 120 -4.63 18.19 -10.96
CA GLY A 120 -3.76 19.17 -10.31
C GLY A 120 -3.62 20.46 -11.12
N TRP A 121 -3.48 20.36 -12.44
CA TRP A 121 -3.43 21.50 -13.35
C TRP A 121 -4.74 22.29 -13.34
N VAL A 122 -5.90 21.63 -13.38
CA VAL A 122 -7.21 22.27 -13.35
C VAL A 122 -7.46 22.95 -12.01
N LEU A 123 -7.31 22.20 -10.89
CA LEU A 123 -7.59 22.72 -9.54
C LEU A 123 -6.64 23.86 -9.14
N GLY A 124 -5.41 23.87 -9.63
CA GLY A 124 -4.44 24.94 -9.39
C GLY A 124 -4.91 26.33 -9.86
N ASN A 125 -5.94 26.40 -10.72
CA ASN A 125 -6.54 27.68 -11.11
C ASN A 125 -7.61 28.19 -10.12
N PHE A 126 -8.04 27.36 -9.16
CA PHE A 126 -9.15 27.67 -8.25
C PHE A 126 -8.73 27.72 -6.79
N PHE A 127 -7.63 27.05 -6.43
CA PHE A 127 -7.17 26.90 -5.04
C PHE A 127 -5.77 27.50 -4.85
N SER A 128 -5.45 27.86 -3.61
CA SER A 128 -4.13 28.41 -3.26
C SER A 128 -3.03 27.35 -3.40
N ASP A 129 -1.80 27.81 -3.67
CA ASP A 129 -0.62 26.95 -3.77
C ASP A 129 -0.40 26.11 -2.49
N ALA A 130 -0.65 26.69 -1.32
CA ALA A 130 -0.52 25.97 -0.03
C ALA A 130 -1.48 24.78 0.06
N PHE A 131 -2.74 24.96 -0.34
CA PHE A 131 -3.71 23.87 -0.40
C PHE A 131 -3.32 22.83 -1.45
N MET A 132 -2.95 23.27 -2.66
CA MET A 132 -2.58 22.38 -3.76
C MET A 132 -1.34 21.54 -3.42
N GLN A 133 -0.38 22.10 -2.68
CA GLN A 133 0.78 21.36 -2.21
C GLN A 133 0.38 20.18 -1.30
N ILE A 134 -0.50 20.45 -0.32
CA ILE A 134 -1.00 19.41 0.60
C ILE A 134 -1.84 18.37 -0.16
N TYR A 135 -2.78 18.82 -1.00
CA TYR A 135 -3.66 17.95 -1.77
C TYR A 135 -2.86 16.98 -2.66
N LEU A 136 -1.93 17.50 -3.47
CA LEU A 136 -1.15 16.71 -4.41
C LEU A 136 -0.10 15.83 -3.73
N LEU A 137 0.31 16.14 -2.51
CA LEU A 137 1.12 15.26 -1.69
C LEU A 137 0.27 14.10 -1.13
N MET A 138 -0.92 14.39 -0.59
CA MET A 138 -1.79 13.36 0.00
C MET A 138 -2.27 12.33 -1.02
N VAL A 139 -2.67 12.76 -2.21
CA VAL A 139 -3.14 11.83 -3.26
C VAL A 139 -2.02 10.92 -3.79
N THR A 140 -0.76 11.35 -3.70
CA THR A 140 0.38 10.51 -4.11
C THR A 140 1.03 9.75 -2.96
N GLN A 141 0.75 10.13 -1.71
CA GLN A 141 1.38 9.56 -0.53
C GLN A 141 1.32 8.02 -0.52
N LEU A 142 0.20 7.43 -0.90
CA LEU A 142 0.05 5.97 -0.88
C LEU A 142 0.98 5.22 -1.84
N LEU A 143 1.52 5.89 -2.85
CA LEU A 143 2.43 5.25 -3.83
C LEU A 143 3.70 4.69 -3.19
N TRP A 144 4.07 5.14 -1.97
CA TRP A 144 5.21 4.57 -1.25
C TRP A 144 5.05 3.07 -1.01
N PHE A 145 3.86 2.65 -0.57
CA PHE A 145 3.58 1.23 -0.35
C PHE A 145 3.73 0.41 -1.62
N LEU A 146 3.17 0.91 -2.74
CA LEU A 146 3.27 0.23 -4.02
C LEU A 146 4.72 0.12 -4.49
N GLY A 147 5.51 1.20 -4.33
CA GLY A 147 6.94 1.23 -4.66
C GLY A 147 7.71 0.15 -3.88
N VAL A 148 7.55 0.12 -2.55
CA VAL A 148 8.21 -0.88 -1.71
C VAL A 148 7.70 -2.29 -2.03
N TYR A 149 6.39 -2.47 -2.23
CA TYR A 149 5.81 -3.78 -2.51
C TYR A 149 6.35 -4.41 -3.80
N ILE A 150 6.51 -3.63 -4.87
CA ILE A 150 7.07 -4.16 -6.13
C ILE A 150 8.56 -4.47 -6.01
N ILE A 151 9.33 -3.63 -5.29
CA ILE A 151 10.76 -3.89 -5.00
C ILE A 151 10.90 -5.19 -4.19
N CYS A 152 10.15 -5.34 -3.10
CA CYS A 152 10.15 -6.58 -2.30
C CYS A 152 9.73 -7.80 -3.13
N THR A 153 8.74 -7.64 -4.02
CA THR A 153 8.31 -8.72 -4.93
C THR A 153 9.43 -9.14 -5.87
N ALA A 154 10.21 -8.20 -6.41
CA ALA A 154 11.35 -8.52 -7.27
C ALA A 154 12.49 -9.24 -6.52
N LEU A 155 12.73 -8.88 -5.25
CA LEU A 155 13.78 -9.49 -4.41
C LEU A 155 13.34 -10.82 -3.77
N PHE A 156 12.05 -11.06 -3.65
CA PHE A 156 11.50 -12.23 -2.97
C PHE A 156 12.06 -13.58 -3.47
N PRO A 157 12.21 -13.84 -4.78
CA PRO A 157 12.78 -15.11 -5.27
C PRO A 157 14.25 -15.31 -4.87
N VAL A 158 15.00 -14.24 -4.65
CA VAL A 158 16.40 -14.32 -4.17
C VAL A 158 16.39 -14.82 -2.73
N MET A 159 15.50 -14.30 -1.91
CA MET A 159 15.33 -14.73 -0.51
C MET A 159 14.92 -16.21 -0.39
N LEU A 160 14.13 -16.71 -1.33
CA LEU A 160 13.74 -18.12 -1.36
C LEU A 160 14.87 -19.11 -1.71
N ARG A 161 15.97 -18.63 -2.29
CA ARG A 161 17.16 -19.45 -2.57
C ARG A 161 18.02 -19.69 -1.32
N LEU A 162 17.87 -18.83 -0.34
CA LEU A 162 18.55 -18.96 0.95
C LEU A 162 17.76 -19.86 1.89
N PRO A 163 18.41 -20.50 2.88
CA PRO A 163 17.69 -21.22 3.94
C PRO A 163 16.69 -20.27 4.61
N ARG A 164 15.43 -20.69 4.71
CA ARG A 164 14.33 -19.85 5.21
C ARG A 164 14.66 -19.18 6.56
N LEU A 165 15.16 -19.97 7.51
CA LEU A 165 15.55 -19.47 8.82
C LEU A 165 16.68 -18.42 8.71
N GLY A 166 17.68 -18.66 7.87
CA GLY A 166 18.78 -17.73 7.61
C GLY A 166 18.29 -16.41 7.01
N SER A 167 17.35 -16.46 6.05
CA SER A 167 16.76 -15.24 5.48
C SER A 167 16.01 -14.43 6.54
N VAL A 168 15.19 -15.09 7.37
CA VAL A 168 14.41 -14.42 8.43
C VAL A 168 15.33 -13.80 9.47
N ILE A 169 16.31 -14.56 9.99
CA ILE A 169 17.26 -14.08 10.99
C ILE A 169 18.12 -12.94 10.40
N GLY A 170 18.66 -13.11 9.20
CA GLY A 170 19.49 -12.09 8.56
C GLY A 170 18.75 -10.78 8.33
N LEU A 171 17.50 -10.84 7.86
CA LEU A 171 16.68 -9.64 7.68
C LEU A 171 16.31 -9.00 9.02
N LEU A 172 15.96 -9.80 10.05
CA LEU A 172 15.65 -9.27 11.37
C LEU A 172 16.87 -8.59 12.01
N LEU A 173 18.05 -9.17 11.87
CA LEU A 173 19.29 -8.54 12.35
C LEU A 173 19.59 -7.24 11.58
N ALA A 174 19.36 -7.22 10.25
CA ALA A 174 19.50 -6.00 9.47
C ALA A 174 18.55 -4.90 9.95
N VAL A 175 17.28 -5.23 10.24
CA VAL A 175 16.29 -4.29 10.79
C VAL A 175 16.76 -3.73 12.12
N ILE A 176 17.25 -4.58 13.04
CA ILE A 176 17.74 -4.16 14.37
C ILE A 176 18.97 -3.25 14.24
N VAL A 177 19.94 -3.64 13.40
CA VAL A 177 21.17 -2.84 13.18
C VAL A 177 20.84 -1.47 12.60
N VAL A 178 19.90 -1.40 11.65
CA VAL A 178 19.45 -0.13 11.06
C VAL A 178 18.77 0.75 12.11
N ASP A 179 17.91 0.20 12.98
CA ASP A 179 17.26 0.98 14.03
C ASP A 179 18.26 1.47 15.08
N ILE A 180 19.22 0.64 15.48
CA ILE A 180 20.30 1.07 16.38
C ILE A 180 21.11 2.22 15.75
N ALA A 181 21.47 2.08 14.48
CA ALA A 181 22.21 3.10 13.75
C ALA A 181 21.39 4.41 13.58
N ARG A 182 20.08 4.29 13.36
CA ARG A 182 19.14 5.40 13.31
C ARG A 182 19.11 6.19 14.61
N PHE A 183 19.05 5.52 15.77
CA PHE A 183 19.02 6.17 17.06
C PHE A 183 20.36 6.77 17.48
N GLN A 184 21.49 6.12 17.11
CA GLN A 184 22.80 6.54 17.60
C GLN A 184 23.51 7.53 16.69
N TRP A 185 23.29 7.49 15.38
CA TRP A 185 24.10 8.24 14.43
C TRP A 185 23.29 9.20 13.55
N ASN A 186 22.30 8.69 12.80
CA ASN A 186 21.55 9.54 11.87
C ASN A 186 20.19 8.92 11.55
N GLU A 187 19.15 9.69 11.77
CA GLU A 187 17.76 9.29 11.52
C GLU A 187 17.52 8.83 10.06
N THR A 188 18.23 9.43 9.09
CA THR A 188 18.13 9.09 7.67
C THR A 188 18.47 7.64 7.37
N ILE A 189 19.34 6.99 8.18
CA ILE A 189 19.70 5.58 8.02
C ILE A 189 18.47 4.68 8.14
N GLY A 190 17.48 5.09 8.93
CA GLY A 190 16.21 4.38 9.07
C GLY A 190 15.47 4.09 7.76
N ILE A 191 15.75 4.86 6.69
CA ILE A 191 15.17 4.64 5.35
C ILE A 191 15.44 3.23 4.83
N LEU A 192 16.56 2.61 5.19
CA LEU A 192 16.88 1.23 4.78
C LEU A 192 15.83 0.23 5.31
N ASN A 193 15.18 0.54 6.41
CA ASN A 193 14.12 -0.28 6.98
C ASN A 193 12.84 -0.30 6.13
N PHE A 194 12.63 0.65 5.20
CA PHE A 194 11.59 0.48 4.19
C PHE A 194 11.80 -0.76 3.31
N LEU A 195 13.04 -1.18 3.12
CA LEU A 195 13.32 -2.42 2.42
C LEU A 195 13.31 -3.63 3.37
N PHE A 196 14.09 -3.56 4.45
CA PHE A 196 14.35 -4.72 5.29
C PHE A 196 13.12 -5.20 6.06
N VAL A 197 12.33 -4.29 6.64
CA VAL A 197 11.10 -4.64 7.37
C VAL A 197 10.08 -5.28 6.45
N TRP A 198 9.79 -4.64 5.31
CA TRP A 198 8.75 -5.14 4.41
C TRP A 198 9.17 -6.41 3.67
N LEU A 199 10.46 -6.56 3.34
CA LEU A 199 10.99 -7.80 2.76
C LEU A 199 10.95 -8.95 3.78
N LEU A 200 11.32 -8.69 5.05
CA LEU A 200 11.18 -9.66 6.15
C LEU A 200 9.74 -10.16 6.25
N ILE A 201 8.79 -9.24 6.35
CA ILE A 201 7.37 -9.58 6.51
C ILE A 201 6.85 -10.34 5.27
N MET A 202 7.28 -9.96 4.07
CA MET A 202 6.92 -10.70 2.84
C MET A 202 7.50 -12.12 2.84
N VAL A 203 8.74 -12.32 3.27
CA VAL A 203 9.37 -13.65 3.40
C VAL A 203 8.63 -14.49 4.44
N LEU A 204 8.23 -13.90 5.55
CA LEU A 204 7.41 -14.55 6.59
C LEU A 204 6.06 -15.05 6.05
N GLY A 205 5.50 -14.44 5.01
CA GLY A 205 4.31 -14.93 4.33
C GLY A 205 4.42 -16.38 3.82
N THR A 206 5.63 -16.89 3.61
CA THR A 206 5.85 -18.32 3.28
C THR A 206 5.45 -19.26 4.42
N LEU A 207 5.54 -18.79 5.68
CA LEU A 207 5.12 -19.55 6.86
C LEU A 207 3.59 -19.59 6.99
N PHE A 208 2.88 -18.59 6.45
CA PHE A 208 1.41 -18.66 6.40
C PHE A 208 0.90 -19.78 5.48
N VAL A 209 1.65 -20.11 4.42
CA VAL A 209 1.32 -21.25 3.52
C VAL A 209 1.56 -22.59 4.21
N ALA A 210 2.64 -22.69 5.00
CA ALA A 210 2.99 -23.87 5.77
C ALA A 210 3.19 -23.49 7.25
N PRO A 211 2.09 -23.29 7.99
CA PRO A 211 2.15 -22.77 9.35
C PRO A 211 2.78 -23.76 10.33
N LEU A 212 3.29 -23.23 11.43
CA LEU A 212 3.73 -24.01 12.59
C LEU A 212 2.53 -24.65 13.30
N SER A 213 2.80 -25.51 14.29
CA SER A 213 1.73 -26.01 15.16
C SER A 213 1.00 -24.88 15.90
N ASN A 214 -0.27 -25.10 16.22
CA ASN A 214 -1.07 -24.08 16.94
C ASN A 214 -0.43 -23.70 18.28
N THR A 215 0.18 -24.65 18.99
CA THR A 215 0.89 -24.39 20.24
C THR A 215 2.06 -23.44 20.02
N LEU A 216 2.90 -23.69 19.02
CA LEU A 216 4.02 -22.78 18.70
C LEU A 216 3.54 -21.40 18.24
N ASN A 217 2.49 -21.34 17.41
CA ASN A 217 1.90 -20.07 17.02
C ASN A 217 1.43 -19.27 18.24
N LEU A 218 0.76 -19.92 19.19
CA LEU A 218 0.30 -19.26 20.43
C LEU A 218 1.46 -18.78 21.29
N VAL A 219 2.51 -19.59 21.45
CA VAL A 219 3.74 -19.21 22.20
C VAL A 219 4.37 -17.97 21.58
N PHE A 220 4.51 -17.91 20.24
CA PHE A 220 5.06 -16.73 19.57
C PHE A 220 4.14 -15.51 19.68
N VAL A 221 2.83 -15.67 19.64
CA VAL A 221 1.88 -14.55 19.87
C VAL A 221 2.11 -13.95 21.27
N VAL A 222 2.14 -14.76 22.31
CA VAL A 222 2.34 -14.29 23.68
C VAL A 222 3.73 -13.64 23.87
N LEU A 223 4.78 -14.27 23.35
CA LEU A 223 6.15 -13.78 23.45
C LEU A 223 6.32 -12.44 22.74
N LEU A 224 5.87 -12.33 21.48
CA LEU A 224 6.00 -11.11 20.69
C LEU A 224 5.20 -9.97 21.30
N LEU A 225 3.96 -10.23 21.71
CA LEU A 225 3.15 -9.22 22.38
C LEU A 225 3.81 -8.73 23.69
N ALA A 226 4.40 -9.63 24.48
CA ALA A 226 5.12 -9.25 25.67
C ALA A 226 6.35 -8.38 25.36
N ILE A 227 7.11 -8.73 24.32
CA ILE A 227 8.27 -7.93 23.88
C ILE A 227 7.81 -6.54 23.42
N GLU A 228 6.78 -6.45 22.56
CA GLU A 228 6.24 -5.18 22.07
C GLU A 228 5.77 -4.29 23.22
N LEU A 229 5.03 -4.84 24.19
CA LEU A 229 4.59 -4.10 25.37
C LEU A 229 5.76 -3.61 26.22
N VAL A 230 6.82 -4.41 26.38
CA VAL A 230 8.04 -3.98 27.09
C VAL A 230 8.70 -2.82 26.35
N LEU A 231 8.86 -2.89 25.04
CA LEU A 231 9.50 -1.85 24.23
C LEU A 231 8.74 -0.52 24.31
N VAL A 232 7.41 -0.56 24.29
CA VAL A 232 6.57 0.63 24.41
C VAL A 232 6.54 1.15 25.84
N ASN A 233 6.40 0.30 26.86
CA ASN A 233 6.39 0.73 28.27
C ASN A 233 7.75 1.26 28.77
N ARG A 234 8.83 0.98 28.03
CA ARG A 234 10.17 1.54 28.28
C ARG A 234 10.45 2.80 27.47
N ASP A 235 9.43 3.34 26.79
CA ASP A 235 9.53 4.52 25.93
C ASP A 235 10.59 4.41 24.83
N ILE A 236 10.94 3.16 24.40
CA ILE A 236 11.88 2.93 23.28
C ILE A 236 11.18 3.28 21.96
N TYR A 237 9.89 2.95 21.86
CA TYR A 237 9.06 3.26 20.70
C TYR A 237 7.73 3.88 21.15
N PRO A 238 7.17 4.84 20.38
CA PRO A 238 5.85 5.38 20.68
C PRO A 238 4.76 4.30 20.55
N VAL A 239 3.65 4.50 21.26
CA VAL A 239 2.49 3.58 21.25
C VAL A 239 1.88 3.48 19.87
N SER A 240 1.79 4.60 19.14
CA SER A 240 1.18 4.62 17.81
C SER A 240 2.00 3.81 16.81
N LEU A 241 1.34 2.87 16.11
CA LEU A 241 1.92 2.11 15.00
C LEU A 241 1.68 2.78 13.64
N VAL A 242 1.12 3.99 13.61
CA VAL A 242 1.00 4.84 12.41
C VAL A 242 1.71 6.17 12.65
N GLY A 243 2.10 6.85 11.56
CA GLY A 243 2.72 8.17 11.69
C GLY A 243 1.69 9.22 12.12
N LEU A 244 2.03 10.01 13.15
CA LEU A 244 1.22 11.12 13.63
C LEU A 244 2.01 12.42 13.46
N PRO A 245 1.33 13.52 13.07
CA PRO A 245 2.00 14.83 12.91
C PRO A 245 2.59 15.39 14.21
N THR A 246 2.13 14.89 15.36
CA THR A 246 2.54 15.33 16.72
C THR A 246 3.68 14.54 17.31
N GLU A 247 4.13 13.47 16.67
CA GLU A 247 5.22 12.62 17.14
C GLU A 247 6.50 12.90 16.35
N GLU A 248 7.61 13.11 17.08
CA GLU A 248 8.95 13.29 16.49
C GLU A 248 9.42 11.99 15.82
N PHE A 249 9.08 10.82 16.41
CA PHE A 249 9.48 9.51 15.93
C PHE A 249 8.27 8.74 15.42
N SER A 250 8.35 8.24 14.19
CA SER A 250 7.33 7.39 13.59
C SER A 250 7.77 5.92 13.57
N ASN A 251 6.86 5.01 13.98
CA ASN A 251 7.09 3.58 13.82
C ASN A 251 6.95 3.08 12.37
N VAL A 252 6.31 3.84 11.48
CA VAL A 252 5.99 3.38 10.13
C VAL A 252 6.78 4.10 9.03
N ALA A 253 7.28 5.30 9.30
CA ALA A 253 7.96 6.12 8.30
C ALA A 253 9.22 6.83 8.88
N PRO A 254 10.39 6.19 8.81
CA PRO A 254 10.69 4.82 8.33
C PRO A 254 10.25 3.73 9.32
N PRO A 255 9.99 2.49 8.82
CA PRO A 255 9.54 1.39 9.66
C PRO A 255 10.58 0.99 10.72
N SER A 256 10.09 0.73 11.95
CA SER A 256 10.92 0.35 13.10
C SER A 256 10.95 -1.17 13.35
N VAL A 257 11.81 -1.60 14.26
CA VAL A 257 11.78 -2.97 14.81
C VAL A 257 10.40 -3.30 15.37
N LEU A 258 9.69 -2.35 15.98
CA LEU A 258 8.34 -2.59 16.51
C LEU A 258 7.36 -3.02 15.41
N ILE A 259 7.40 -2.40 14.23
CA ILE A 259 6.60 -2.81 13.06
C ILE A 259 6.99 -4.21 12.55
N ALA A 260 8.29 -4.55 12.58
CA ALA A 260 8.73 -5.89 12.20
C ALA A 260 8.20 -6.96 13.15
N LEU A 261 8.28 -6.73 14.47
CA LEU A 261 7.73 -7.63 15.50
C LEU A 261 6.21 -7.75 15.36
N HIS A 262 5.52 -6.64 15.17
CA HIS A 262 4.08 -6.61 14.97
C HIS A 262 3.64 -7.35 13.71
N GLY A 263 4.41 -7.29 12.63
CA GLY A 263 4.21 -8.12 11.45
C GLY A 263 4.38 -9.62 11.74
N MET A 264 5.37 -9.98 12.57
CA MET A 264 5.53 -11.36 13.03
C MET A 264 4.35 -11.78 13.92
N LEU A 265 3.90 -10.94 14.85
CA LEU A 265 2.72 -11.17 15.68
C LEU A 265 1.49 -11.45 14.81
N PHE A 266 1.20 -10.61 13.83
CA PHE A 266 0.09 -10.83 12.89
C PHE A 266 0.21 -12.13 12.10
N LEU A 267 1.41 -12.52 11.67
CA LEU A 267 1.59 -13.81 11.00
C LEU A 267 1.07 -14.96 11.85
N PHE A 268 1.46 -15.02 13.13
CA PHE A 268 1.08 -16.12 14.03
C PHE A 268 -0.40 -16.05 14.41
N VAL A 269 -0.94 -14.85 14.64
CA VAL A 269 -2.40 -14.65 14.85
C VAL A 269 -3.19 -15.12 13.63
N LEU A 270 -2.81 -14.71 12.43
CA LEU A 270 -3.48 -15.10 11.20
C LEU A 270 -3.35 -16.62 10.93
N SER A 271 -2.23 -17.23 11.31
CA SER A 271 -2.05 -18.68 11.21
C SER A 271 -3.02 -19.45 12.11
N LEU A 272 -3.27 -18.93 13.33
CA LEU A 272 -4.29 -19.48 14.23
C LEU A 272 -5.72 -19.26 13.69
N LEU A 273 -5.97 -18.13 13.08
CA LEU A 273 -7.28 -17.76 12.52
C LEU A 273 -7.56 -18.40 11.16
N LYS A 274 -6.56 -18.96 10.47
CA LYS A 274 -6.70 -19.51 9.12
C LYS A 274 -7.85 -20.52 8.97
N PRO A 275 -8.06 -21.49 9.88
CA PRO A 275 -9.20 -22.41 9.79
C PRO A 275 -10.55 -21.69 9.86
N LEU A 276 -10.67 -20.68 10.73
CA LEU A 276 -11.88 -19.87 10.87
C LEU A 276 -12.14 -19.05 9.59
N ILE A 277 -11.11 -18.40 9.06
CA ILE A 277 -11.20 -17.62 7.81
C ILE A 277 -11.67 -18.51 6.66
N ASN A 278 -11.09 -19.69 6.52
CA ASN A 278 -11.48 -20.66 5.49
C ASN A 278 -12.95 -21.07 5.64
N ARG A 279 -13.41 -21.39 6.87
CA ARG A 279 -14.78 -21.74 7.16
C ARG A 279 -15.77 -20.62 6.82
N ILE A 280 -15.43 -19.37 7.13
CA ILE A 280 -16.25 -18.19 6.76
C ILE A 280 -16.33 -18.06 5.23
N CYS A 281 -15.22 -18.31 4.53
CA CYS A 281 -15.15 -18.26 3.07
C CYS A 281 -15.82 -19.45 2.34
N GLU A 282 -16.28 -20.48 3.06
CA GLU A 282 -17.15 -21.53 2.49
C GLU A 282 -18.53 -20.96 2.12
N HIS A 283 -19.00 -19.94 2.83
CA HIS A 283 -20.26 -19.29 2.48
C HIS A 283 -20.17 -18.54 1.14
N THR A 284 -20.97 -18.95 0.16
CA THR A 284 -20.96 -18.43 -1.21
C THR A 284 -21.11 -16.91 -1.28
N ARG A 285 -21.90 -16.30 -0.38
CA ARG A 285 -22.10 -14.83 -0.35
C ARG A 285 -20.82 -14.11 0.09
N VAL A 286 -20.16 -14.63 1.12
CA VAL A 286 -18.89 -14.08 1.64
C VAL A 286 -17.82 -14.21 0.58
N TRP A 287 -17.70 -15.40 -0.04
CA TRP A 287 -16.72 -15.62 -1.09
C TRP A 287 -16.95 -14.71 -2.31
N ALA A 288 -18.20 -14.54 -2.74
CA ALA A 288 -18.52 -13.62 -3.84
C ALA A 288 -18.15 -12.16 -3.51
N MET A 289 -18.32 -11.74 -2.25
CA MET A 289 -17.88 -10.41 -1.78
C MET A 289 -16.36 -10.28 -1.82
N VAL A 290 -15.64 -11.26 -1.30
CA VAL A 290 -14.15 -11.29 -1.33
C VAL A 290 -13.62 -11.20 -2.75
N VAL A 291 -14.16 -11.99 -3.68
CA VAL A 291 -13.78 -11.95 -5.09
C VAL A 291 -14.07 -10.57 -5.72
N SER A 292 -15.22 -9.99 -5.40
CA SER A 292 -15.62 -8.67 -5.93
C SER A 292 -14.69 -7.55 -5.45
N ILE A 293 -14.34 -7.55 -4.16
CA ILE A 293 -13.41 -6.56 -3.58
C ILE A 293 -12.02 -6.70 -4.21
N ASN A 294 -11.52 -7.94 -4.33
CA ASN A 294 -10.21 -8.18 -4.93
C ASN A 294 -10.16 -7.82 -6.43
N ALA A 295 -11.27 -7.95 -7.16
CA ALA A 295 -11.33 -7.57 -8.58
C ALA A 295 -11.14 -6.06 -8.80
N GLY A 296 -11.63 -5.22 -7.87
CA GLY A 296 -11.45 -3.76 -7.91
C GLY A 296 -10.33 -3.23 -7.02
N ALA A 297 -9.48 -4.11 -6.46
CA ALA A 297 -8.58 -3.75 -5.37
C ALA A 297 -7.63 -2.59 -5.72
N MET A 298 -7.03 -2.58 -6.90
CA MET A 298 -6.11 -1.49 -7.31
C MET A 298 -6.84 -0.17 -7.52
N THR A 299 -8.02 -0.21 -8.13
CA THR A 299 -8.85 0.99 -8.34
C THR A 299 -9.25 1.59 -6.98
N VAL A 300 -9.78 0.78 -6.07
CA VAL A 300 -10.12 1.24 -4.70
C VAL A 300 -8.89 1.80 -3.99
N TYR A 301 -7.76 1.10 -4.06
CA TYR A 301 -6.51 1.50 -3.43
C TYR A 301 -6.01 2.87 -3.93
N LEU A 302 -6.05 3.13 -5.22
CA LEU A 302 -5.56 4.38 -5.80
C LEU A 302 -6.53 5.55 -5.55
N TRP A 303 -7.84 5.32 -5.63
CA TRP A 303 -8.84 6.37 -5.71
C TRP A 303 -9.52 6.74 -4.39
N HIS A 304 -9.35 5.97 -3.29
CA HIS A 304 -10.08 6.28 -2.06
C HIS A 304 -9.67 7.63 -1.45
N ILE A 305 -8.37 7.98 -1.39
CA ILE A 305 -7.94 9.29 -0.87
C ILE A 305 -8.46 10.45 -1.75
N PRO A 306 -8.28 10.44 -3.09
CA PRO A 306 -8.88 11.48 -3.94
C PRO A 306 -10.38 11.65 -3.73
N MET A 307 -11.13 10.56 -3.52
CA MET A 307 -12.57 10.64 -3.33
C MET A 307 -12.96 11.13 -1.93
N ILE A 308 -12.23 10.76 -0.90
CA ILE A 308 -12.39 11.32 0.46
C ILE A 308 -12.15 12.85 0.40
N MET A 309 -11.06 13.27 -0.25
CA MET A 309 -10.74 14.69 -0.43
C MET A 309 -11.78 15.42 -1.30
N PHE A 310 -12.28 14.78 -2.36
CA PHE A 310 -13.33 15.34 -3.21
C PHE A 310 -14.60 15.64 -2.43
N VAL A 311 -15.02 14.75 -1.52
CA VAL A 311 -16.20 15.00 -0.67
C VAL A 311 -15.93 16.16 0.28
N ALA A 312 -14.73 16.25 0.90
CA ALA A 312 -14.37 17.38 1.75
C ALA A 312 -14.43 18.72 1.01
N LEU A 313 -13.86 18.77 -0.21
CA LEU A 313 -13.89 19.96 -1.07
C LEU A 313 -15.32 20.32 -1.52
N SER A 314 -16.14 19.33 -1.81
CA SER A 314 -17.54 19.56 -2.20
C SER A 314 -18.33 20.18 -1.04
N LEU A 315 -18.16 19.70 0.18
CA LEU A 315 -18.78 20.26 1.38
C LEU A 315 -18.27 21.68 1.66
N TYR A 316 -16.96 21.91 1.50
CA TYR A 316 -16.38 23.26 1.58
C TYR A 316 -17.02 24.24 0.57
N SER A 317 -17.16 23.82 -0.70
CA SER A 317 -17.76 24.64 -1.76
C SER A 317 -19.25 24.92 -1.54
N LEU A 318 -19.93 24.11 -0.72
CA LEU A 318 -21.34 24.29 -0.33
C LEU A 318 -21.49 25.03 1.01
N ASP A 319 -20.38 25.52 1.58
CA ASP A 319 -20.32 26.19 2.89
C ASP A 319 -20.93 25.35 4.04
N VAL A 320 -20.77 24.03 3.98
CA VAL A 320 -21.23 23.12 5.04
C VAL A 320 -20.12 22.95 6.07
N SER A 321 -20.30 23.55 7.25
CA SER A 321 -19.30 23.51 8.33
C SER A 321 -18.98 22.09 8.80
N PRO A 322 -17.67 21.73 8.96
CA PRO A 322 -17.25 20.45 9.54
C PRO A 322 -17.41 20.40 11.07
N ASN A 323 -17.85 21.50 11.69
CA ASN A 323 -17.95 21.63 13.15
C ASN A 323 -16.63 21.25 13.87
N THR A 324 -15.54 21.74 13.35
CA THR A 324 -14.19 21.62 13.92
C THR A 324 -13.68 23.01 14.31
N VAL A 325 -12.76 23.03 15.26
CA VAL A 325 -12.04 24.24 15.71
C VAL A 325 -10.54 24.04 15.58
N LEU A 326 -9.80 25.13 15.39
CA LEU A 326 -8.34 25.09 15.33
C LEU A 326 -7.78 25.55 16.69
N VAL A 327 -7.09 24.67 17.38
CA VAL A 327 -6.46 24.94 18.66
C VAL A 327 -4.98 24.66 18.53
N ALA A 328 -4.12 25.67 18.69
CA ALA A 328 -2.66 25.56 18.54
C ALA A 328 -2.23 24.79 17.26
N ASN A 329 -2.87 25.07 16.13
CA ASN A 329 -2.68 24.41 14.83
C ASN A 329 -3.11 22.93 14.78
N ILE A 330 -3.82 22.43 15.79
CA ILE A 330 -4.40 21.09 15.80
C ILE A 330 -5.90 21.22 15.53
N VAL A 331 -6.42 20.42 14.60
CA VAL A 331 -7.86 20.35 14.32
C VAL A 331 -8.54 19.53 15.41
N MET A 332 -9.45 20.17 16.13
CA MET A 332 -10.19 19.58 17.27
C MET A 332 -11.68 19.51 16.96
N PRO A 333 -12.43 18.57 17.56
CA PRO A 333 -13.89 18.54 17.48
C PRO A 333 -14.52 19.79 18.12
N GLY A 334 -15.48 20.39 17.43
CA GLY A 334 -16.36 21.42 17.94
C GLY A 334 -17.76 20.89 18.22
N ASP A 335 -18.69 21.80 18.54
CA ASP A 335 -20.10 21.45 18.77
C ASP A 335 -20.75 20.88 17.50
N GLY A 336 -21.42 19.73 17.62
CA GLY A 336 -22.03 19.06 16.46
C GLY A 336 -21.06 18.32 15.53
N PHE A 337 -19.80 18.12 15.93
CA PHE A 337 -18.80 17.40 15.16
C PHE A 337 -19.23 15.99 14.75
N TRP A 338 -19.78 15.18 15.67
CA TRP A 338 -20.11 13.79 15.40
C TRP A 338 -21.19 13.59 14.33
N PRO A 339 -22.34 14.32 14.34
CA PRO A 339 -23.33 14.21 13.28
C PRO A 339 -22.76 14.55 11.90
N PHE A 340 -21.96 15.61 11.81
CA PHE A 340 -21.28 15.99 10.57
C PHE A 340 -20.31 14.88 10.12
N THR A 341 -19.48 14.39 11.03
CA THR A 341 -18.45 13.38 10.73
C THR A 341 -19.06 12.07 10.25
N LEU A 342 -20.16 11.62 10.86
CA LEU A 342 -20.89 10.44 10.40
C LEU A 342 -21.46 10.62 8.98
N LEU A 343 -22.03 11.79 8.69
CA LEU A 343 -22.48 12.13 7.35
C LEU A 343 -21.31 12.16 6.36
N TYR A 344 -20.22 12.81 6.74
CA TYR A 344 -19.01 12.88 5.92
C TYR A 344 -18.47 11.48 5.58
N TRP A 345 -18.35 10.59 6.57
CA TRP A 345 -17.91 9.21 6.34
C TRP A 345 -18.84 8.45 5.41
N ALA A 346 -20.17 8.57 5.59
CA ALA A 346 -21.15 7.93 4.73
C ALA A 346 -21.05 8.43 3.28
N LEU A 347 -20.90 9.74 3.09
CA LEU A 347 -20.73 10.34 1.78
C LEU A 347 -19.40 9.92 1.13
N ALA A 348 -18.30 9.92 1.87
CA ALA A 348 -16.99 9.52 1.37
C ALA A 348 -16.97 8.05 0.91
N LEU A 349 -17.46 7.12 1.74
CA LEU A 349 -17.54 5.70 1.38
C LEU A 349 -18.48 5.46 0.18
N THR A 350 -19.59 6.19 0.13
CA THR A 350 -20.54 6.14 -1.00
C THR A 350 -19.88 6.66 -2.28
N CYS A 351 -19.17 7.77 -2.19
CA CYS A 351 -18.43 8.36 -3.31
C CYS A 351 -17.36 7.40 -3.83
N VAL A 352 -16.54 6.80 -2.96
CA VAL A 352 -15.56 5.78 -3.34
C VAL A 352 -16.24 4.62 -4.07
N TYR A 353 -17.34 4.11 -3.53
CA TYR A 353 -18.05 2.99 -4.12
C TYR A 353 -18.55 3.29 -5.55
N PHE A 354 -19.21 4.42 -5.77
CA PHE A 354 -19.73 4.77 -7.10
C PHE A 354 -18.61 5.16 -8.07
N PHE A 355 -17.62 5.90 -7.61
CA PHE A 355 -16.52 6.32 -8.46
C PHE A 355 -15.72 5.13 -9.00
N VAL A 356 -15.45 4.13 -8.17
CA VAL A 356 -14.78 2.90 -8.60
C VAL A 356 -15.53 2.20 -9.74
N GLN A 357 -16.88 2.23 -9.74
CA GLN A 357 -17.67 1.65 -10.85
C GLN A 357 -17.48 2.39 -12.17
N ILE A 358 -17.22 3.70 -12.10
CA ILE A 358 -17.04 4.57 -13.28
C ILE A 358 -15.63 4.45 -13.83
N ILE A 359 -14.61 4.47 -12.95
CA ILE A 359 -13.20 4.53 -13.38
C ILE A 359 -12.63 3.15 -13.74
N TRP A 360 -13.13 2.08 -13.12
CA TRP A 360 -12.63 0.72 -13.34
C TRP A 360 -12.57 0.30 -14.83
N PRO A 361 -13.56 0.59 -15.68
CA PRO A 361 -13.48 0.25 -17.10
C PRO A 361 -12.35 1.00 -17.82
N LEU A 362 -12.07 2.25 -17.45
CA LEU A 362 -11.01 3.06 -18.06
C LEU A 362 -9.61 2.51 -17.73
N GLU A 363 -9.41 2.03 -16.51
CA GLU A 363 -8.16 1.40 -16.09
C GLU A 363 -7.91 0.03 -16.74
N HIS A 364 -8.99 -0.61 -17.23
CA HIS A 364 -8.93 -1.94 -17.84
C HIS A 364 -9.11 -1.91 -19.37
N VAL A 365 -8.96 -0.75 -19.99
CA VAL A 365 -8.90 -0.64 -21.45
C VAL A 365 -7.69 -1.42 -21.96
N LYS A 366 -7.95 -2.38 -22.85
CA LYS A 366 -6.89 -3.17 -23.47
C LYS A 366 -6.13 -2.31 -24.49
N LEU A 367 -4.83 -2.17 -24.26
CA LEU A 367 -3.92 -1.50 -25.19
C LEU A 367 -3.19 -2.59 -26.01
N PRO A 368 -3.44 -2.69 -27.36
CA PRO A 368 -2.95 -3.82 -28.17
C PRO A 368 -1.45 -4.06 -28.05
N VAL A 369 -0.66 -2.99 -28.02
CA VAL A 369 0.81 -3.09 -27.87
C VAL A 369 1.21 -3.53 -26.46
N TRP A 370 0.46 -3.09 -25.44
CA TRP A 370 0.74 -3.39 -24.04
C TRP A 370 0.29 -4.80 -23.66
N ASP A 371 -0.90 -5.20 -24.11
CA ASP A 371 -1.52 -6.48 -23.80
C ASP A 371 -1.12 -7.61 -24.76
N SER A 372 -0.17 -7.35 -25.69
CA SER A 372 0.39 -8.41 -26.52
C SER A 372 0.99 -9.52 -25.66
N LEU A 373 0.74 -10.77 -26.05
CA LEU A 373 1.19 -11.95 -25.30
C LEU A 373 2.72 -11.90 -25.11
N PRO A 374 3.20 -12.03 -23.87
CA PRO A 374 4.62 -12.06 -23.59
C PRO A 374 5.21 -13.41 -24.01
N THR A 375 6.47 -13.41 -24.50
CA THR A 375 7.18 -14.63 -24.91
C THR A 375 7.92 -15.30 -23.75
N GLU A 376 7.97 -16.63 -23.78
CA GLU A 376 8.59 -17.46 -22.74
C GLU A 376 10.06 -17.78 -23.10
N HIS A 377 10.96 -16.80 -23.11
CA HIS A 377 12.39 -17.06 -23.32
C HIS A 377 13.18 -16.97 -22.02
N LYS A 378 13.87 -18.05 -21.65
CA LYS A 378 14.81 -18.10 -20.51
C LYS A 378 16.18 -17.53 -20.92
N VAL A 379 16.32 -16.20 -20.93
CA VAL A 379 17.58 -15.53 -21.21
C VAL A 379 18.00 -14.67 -20.02
N TRP A 380 19.24 -14.75 -19.58
CA TRP A 380 19.72 -14.09 -18.36
C TRP A 380 19.56 -12.57 -18.38
N TRP A 381 19.83 -11.90 -19.52
CA TRP A 381 19.70 -10.45 -19.62
C TRP A 381 18.25 -9.96 -19.42
N ARG A 382 17.25 -10.77 -19.80
CA ARG A 382 15.83 -10.46 -19.54
C ARG A 382 15.51 -10.46 -18.05
N THR A 383 16.14 -11.35 -17.29
CA THR A 383 16.05 -11.37 -15.82
C THR A 383 16.62 -10.10 -15.21
N VAL A 384 17.83 -9.70 -15.65
CA VAL A 384 18.47 -8.45 -15.20
C VAL A 384 17.61 -7.25 -15.58
N LEU A 385 17.18 -7.16 -16.83
CA LEU A 385 16.35 -6.07 -17.32
C LEU A 385 15.03 -5.96 -16.54
N ALA A 386 14.34 -7.07 -16.29
CA ALA A 386 13.09 -7.08 -15.50
C ALA A 386 13.33 -6.63 -14.05
N SER A 387 14.41 -7.10 -13.40
CA SER A 387 14.76 -6.66 -12.04
C SER A 387 15.05 -5.16 -11.98
N THR A 388 15.90 -4.66 -12.87
CA THR A 388 16.24 -3.23 -12.95
C THR A 388 15.03 -2.38 -13.24
N SER A 389 14.14 -2.84 -14.13
CA SER A 389 12.89 -2.16 -14.47
C SER A 389 11.98 -1.96 -13.27
N VAL A 390 11.83 -3.00 -12.44
CA VAL A 390 11.00 -2.92 -11.23
C VAL A 390 11.66 -2.02 -10.18
N MET A 391 13.00 -2.05 -10.05
CA MET A 391 13.71 -1.11 -9.17
C MET A 391 13.48 0.34 -9.62
N LEU A 392 13.63 0.65 -10.91
CA LEU A 392 13.38 1.99 -11.46
C LEU A 392 11.93 2.43 -11.19
N SER A 393 10.93 1.57 -11.50
CA SER A 393 9.53 1.89 -11.23
C SER A 393 9.27 2.10 -9.74
N GLY A 394 9.84 1.26 -8.88
CA GLY A 394 9.68 1.34 -7.42
C GLY A 394 10.27 2.62 -6.85
N PHE A 395 11.51 2.97 -7.22
CA PHE A 395 12.13 4.23 -6.80
C PHE A 395 11.41 5.45 -7.38
N GLY A 396 10.89 5.37 -8.61
CA GLY A 396 10.04 6.42 -9.19
C GLY A 396 8.78 6.65 -8.35
N LEU A 397 8.08 5.58 -7.94
CA LEU A 397 6.89 5.68 -7.08
C LEU A 397 7.21 6.20 -5.67
N LEU A 398 8.32 5.77 -5.06
CA LEU A 398 8.80 6.31 -3.79
C LEU A 398 9.11 7.80 -3.90
N GLY A 399 9.77 8.19 -4.98
CA GLY A 399 10.05 9.58 -5.26
C GLY A 399 8.78 10.43 -5.39
N LEU A 400 7.79 9.96 -6.15
CA LEU A 400 6.49 10.65 -6.29
C LEU A 400 5.71 10.71 -4.97
N ALA A 401 5.77 9.67 -4.15
CA ALA A 401 5.14 9.66 -2.84
C ALA A 401 5.72 10.73 -1.91
N GLY A 402 7.04 10.94 -1.95
CA GLY A 402 7.72 11.95 -1.13
C GLY A 402 7.62 13.37 -1.68
N SER A 403 7.57 13.54 -3.01
CA SER A 403 7.55 14.87 -3.64
C SER A 403 6.15 15.45 -3.85
N GLY A 404 5.14 14.60 -3.99
CA GLY A 404 3.85 15.00 -4.55
C GLY A 404 3.95 15.39 -6.03
N LEU A 405 2.85 15.91 -6.56
CA LEU A 405 2.77 16.40 -7.96
C LEU A 405 2.72 17.94 -8.06
N PHE A 406 2.73 18.67 -6.93
CA PHE A 406 2.74 20.14 -6.95
C PHE A 406 4.04 20.67 -7.56
N GLY A 407 3.91 21.73 -8.37
CA GLY A 407 5.06 22.35 -9.06
C GLY A 407 5.73 21.43 -10.08
N PHE A 408 5.00 20.43 -10.60
CA PHE A 408 5.48 19.50 -11.63
C PHE A 408 5.83 20.26 -12.93
N PRO A 409 6.96 19.90 -13.64
CA PRO A 409 7.90 18.81 -13.33
C PRO A 409 9.14 19.22 -12.54
N GLY A 410 9.23 20.47 -12.06
CA GLY A 410 10.47 21.08 -11.60
C GLY A 410 10.65 21.21 -10.09
N LYS A 411 9.67 20.80 -9.26
CA LYS A 411 9.80 20.90 -7.80
C LYS A 411 10.93 20.03 -7.30
N LEU A 412 11.95 20.66 -6.71
CA LEU A 412 13.08 19.97 -6.09
C LEU A 412 12.68 19.45 -4.72
N VAL A 413 13.00 18.21 -4.45
CA VAL A 413 12.75 17.52 -3.17
C VAL A 413 14.00 16.76 -2.77
N SER A 414 14.29 16.75 -1.47
CA SER A 414 15.36 15.93 -0.90
C SER A 414 14.77 14.71 -0.20
N PHE A 415 15.29 13.54 -0.54
CA PHE A 415 14.92 12.29 0.10
C PHE A 415 16.19 11.44 0.29
N ALA A 416 16.43 10.96 1.50
CA ALA A 416 17.60 10.15 1.83
C ALA A 416 18.95 10.82 1.50
N GLY A 417 19.02 12.15 1.57
CA GLY A 417 20.24 12.89 1.21
C GLY A 417 20.43 13.15 -0.30
N PHE A 418 19.53 12.67 -1.15
CA PHE A 418 19.52 12.92 -2.59
C PHE A 418 18.48 13.95 -2.96
N SER A 419 18.87 14.97 -3.72
CA SER A 419 17.95 15.95 -4.28
C SER A 419 17.54 15.55 -5.69
N TYR A 420 16.24 15.52 -5.95
CA TYR A 420 15.67 15.18 -7.27
C TYR A 420 14.39 15.99 -7.53
N THR A 421 13.93 16.00 -8.78
CA THR A 421 12.64 16.63 -9.12
C THR A 421 11.54 15.58 -9.21
N ASN A 422 10.28 15.99 -8.97
CA ASN A 422 9.12 15.11 -9.16
C ASN A 422 8.99 14.64 -10.62
N GLY A 423 9.42 15.46 -11.60
CA GLY A 423 9.54 15.06 -13.00
C GLY A 423 10.55 13.92 -13.22
N PHE A 424 11.70 13.97 -12.54
CA PHE A 424 12.68 12.87 -12.58
C PHE A 424 12.11 11.58 -11.98
N ALA A 425 11.38 11.66 -10.86
CA ALA A 425 10.73 10.51 -10.27
C ALA A 425 9.70 9.87 -11.23
N LEU A 426 8.90 10.70 -11.93
CA LEU A 426 7.98 10.20 -12.96
C LEU A 426 8.73 9.56 -14.13
N MET A 427 9.83 10.16 -14.59
CA MET A 427 10.66 9.55 -15.65
C MET A 427 11.20 8.19 -15.24
N LEU A 428 11.68 8.00 -14.00
CA LEU A 428 12.11 6.70 -13.50
C LEU A 428 10.98 5.67 -13.55
N PHE A 429 9.79 6.06 -13.09
CA PHE A 429 8.62 5.19 -13.14
C PHE A 429 8.28 4.76 -14.57
N LEU A 430 8.21 5.70 -15.51
CA LEU A 430 7.89 5.43 -16.91
C LEU A 430 8.98 4.60 -17.62
N ALA A 431 10.24 4.91 -17.38
CA ALA A 431 11.37 4.14 -17.92
C ALA A 431 11.34 2.70 -17.40
N GLY A 432 11.10 2.51 -16.10
CA GLY A 432 10.93 1.19 -15.52
C GLY A 432 9.76 0.41 -16.14
N LEU A 433 8.62 1.06 -16.34
CA LEU A 433 7.46 0.45 -16.96
C LEU A 433 7.72 0.00 -18.40
N LEU A 434 8.34 0.85 -19.22
CA LEU A 434 8.70 0.55 -20.61
C LEU A 434 9.72 -0.57 -20.69
N THR A 435 10.80 -0.50 -19.90
CA THR A 435 11.84 -1.52 -19.90
C THR A 435 11.35 -2.87 -19.37
N LEU A 436 10.38 -2.86 -18.45
CA LEU A 436 9.72 -4.09 -17.98
C LEU A 436 8.94 -4.76 -19.13
N LYS A 437 8.23 -3.98 -19.96
CA LYS A 437 7.57 -4.50 -21.16
C LYS A 437 8.59 -5.07 -22.16
N LEU A 438 9.70 -4.37 -22.38
CA LEU A 438 10.78 -4.83 -23.26
C LEU A 438 11.40 -6.16 -22.78
N SER A 439 11.47 -6.41 -21.49
CA SER A 439 12.01 -7.65 -20.93
C SER A 439 11.23 -8.92 -21.34
N VAL A 440 9.96 -8.76 -21.75
CA VAL A 440 9.06 -9.85 -22.17
C VAL A 440 8.58 -9.73 -23.61
N ALA A 441 8.98 -8.70 -24.35
CA ALA A 441 8.61 -8.49 -25.75
C ALA A 441 9.27 -9.54 -26.67
N ASP A 442 8.57 -9.94 -27.74
CA ASP A 442 9.12 -10.76 -28.80
C ASP A 442 9.74 -9.87 -29.88
N TYR A 443 11.05 -9.93 -30.03
CA TYR A 443 11.77 -9.24 -31.09
C TYR A 443 11.85 -10.06 -32.40
N SER A 444 11.50 -11.36 -32.35
CA SER A 444 11.60 -12.25 -33.50
C SER A 444 10.45 -12.08 -34.52
N ALA A 445 9.36 -11.42 -34.13
CA ALA A 445 8.17 -11.25 -34.97
C ALA A 445 8.22 -10.11 -36.00
N LYS A 446 9.38 -9.44 -36.17
CA LYS A 446 9.59 -8.37 -37.16
C LYS A 446 10.73 -8.70 -38.12
N SER A 447 10.60 -9.76 -38.88
CA SER A 447 11.17 -9.83 -40.22
C SER A 447 10.01 -9.96 -41.17
N PRO A 448 9.60 -8.92 -41.90
CA PRO A 448 8.71 -9.11 -43.04
C PRO A 448 9.51 -9.90 -44.08
N ARG A 449 9.04 -11.08 -44.38
CA ARG A 449 9.40 -11.77 -45.64
C ARG A 449 8.66 -11.14 -46.79
#